data_88b2ac590f8e8f5d74fda5b1359fe0d7
#
_entry.id   88b2ac590f8e8f5d74fda5b1359fe0d7
#
_cell.length_a   1.000
_cell.length_b   1.000
_cell.length_c   1.000
_cell.angle_alpha   90.00
_cell.angle_beta   90.00
_cell.angle_gamma   90.00
#
_symmetry.space_group_name_H-M   'P 1'
#
loop_
_entity.id
_entity.type
_entity.pdbx_description
1 polymer ?
#
loop_
_entity_poly.entity_id
_entity_poly.type
_entity_poly.pdbx_seq_one_letter_code
_entity_poly.pdbx_strand_id
1 'polypeptide(L)'
;MHVDAESPGFRKFIENAEKELNLEIETIACPADADVRQAKISTILEAGDSSIDIFSVNDEMISEFKYKDYLKPLNDTVMTKELLSSYPESYMQNVTMKDGKVYSVPYLMDIMVFWVNREVTGDREIRTQEDFAAFLKENLGNDVYGYGGAWDQSYVYNELSEFVNLFGGDYYDWENKNTREALSFLHDLTANGEVPISQITDRYEQIEQKFLDGKYGSIFMYSGAI
;
A
#
# COMPACT_ATOMS: atom_id res chain seq x y z
N MET A 1 0.21 -4.41 3.86
CA MET A 1 0.42 -5.63 4.70
C MET A 1 -0.94 -6.17 5.08
N HIS A 2 -1.19 -7.43 4.86
CA HIS A 2 -2.40 -8.07 5.39
C HIS A 2 -2.08 -8.61 6.78
N VAL A 3 -2.95 -8.30 7.75
CA VAL A 3 -2.89 -9.01 9.01
C VAL A 3 -3.32 -10.45 8.72
N ASP A 4 -2.34 -11.35 8.72
CA ASP A 4 -2.63 -12.76 8.62
C ASP A 4 -3.28 -13.21 9.92
N ALA A 5 -4.61 -13.45 9.86
CA ALA A 5 -5.40 -13.90 11.01
C ALA A 5 -4.91 -15.25 11.57
N GLU A 6 -4.15 -16.01 10.79
CA GLU A 6 -3.56 -17.28 11.18
C GLU A 6 -2.15 -17.13 11.77
N SER A 7 -1.54 -15.95 11.69
CA SER A 7 -0.19 -15.73 12.21
C SER A 7 -0.13 -15.92 13.75
N PRO A 8 0.95 -16.50 14.27
CA PRO A 8 1.12 -16.67 15.72
C PRO A 8 1.04 -15.36 16.50
N GLY A 9 1.52 -14.25 15.91
CA GLY A 9 1.49 -12.93 16.52
C GLY A 9 0.05 -12.40 16.68
N PHE A 10 -0.76 -12.54 15.64
CA PHE A 10 -2.16 -12.10 15.68
C PHE A 10 -3.00 -12.96 16.62
N ARG A 11 -2.83 -14.28 16.60
CA ARG A 11 -3.50 -15.18 17.56
C ARG A 11 -3.17 -14.80 19.00
N LYS A 12 -1.88 -14.53 19.29
CA LYS A 12 -1.45 -14.08 20.61
C LYS A 12 -2.07 -12.74 21.02
N PHE A 13 -2.22 -11.81 20.07
CA PHE A 13 -2.90 -10.54 20.30
C PHE A 13 -4.37 -10.76 20.68
N ILE A 14 -5.11 -11.61 19.94
CA ILE A 14 -6.51 -11.93 20.24
C ILE A 14 -6.65 -12.59 21.61
N GLU A 15 -5.85 -13.61 21.93
CA GLU A 15 -5.87 -14.27 23.25
C GLU A 15 -5.65 -13.27 24.40
N ASN A 16 -4.73 -12.31 24.23
CA ASN A 16 -4.49 -11.29 25.23
C ASN A 16 -5.69 -10.34 25.37
N ALA A 17 -6.28 -9.92 24.23
CA ALA A 17 -7.45 -9.05 24.22
C ALA A 17 -8.68 -9.72 24.89
N GLU A 18 -8.94 -10.97 24.56
CA GLU A 18 -10.02 -11.76 25.20
C GLU A 18 -9.86 -11.83 26.70
N LYS A 19 -8.64 -12.12 27.16
CA LYS A 19 -8.33 -12.22 28.59
C LYS A 19 -8.43 -10.88 29.30
N GLU A 20 -7.93 -9.81 28.70
CA GLU A 20 -7.92 -8.45 29.29
C GLU A 20 -9.33 -7.85 29.36
N LEU A 21 -10.11 -8.05 28.29
CA LEU A 21 -11.43 -7.45 28.13
C LEU A 21 -12.56 -8.37 28.62
N ASN A 22 -12.26 -9.63 28.97
CA ASN A 22 -13.23 -10.67 29.32
C ASN A 22 -14.30 -10.81 28.22
N LEU A 23 -13.90 -10.90 26.98
CA LEU A 23 -14.69 -11.09 25.79
C LEU A 23 -14.33 -12.39 25.09
N GLU A 24 -15.21 -12.91 24.25
CA GLU A 24 -14.90 -13.92 23.25
C GLU A 24 -14.81 -13.21 21.88
N ILE A 25 -13.72 -13.42 21.14
CA ILE A 25 -13.46 -12.74 19.88
C ILE A 25 -13.41 -13.77 18.75
N GLU A 26 -14.43 -13.77 17.91
CA GLU A 26 -14.41 -14.56 16.68
C GLU A 26 -13.73 -13.77 15.56
N THR A 27 -12.71 -14.38 14.93
CA THR A 27 -12.03 -13.78 13.79
C THR A 27 -12.47 -14.44 12.50
N ILE A 28 -12.90 -13.62 11.54
CA ILE A 28 -13.35 -14.07 10.21
C ILE A 28 -12.32 -13.63 9.17
N ALA A 29 -11.62 -14.60 8.60
CA ALA A 29 -10.64 -14.33 7.57
C ALA A 29 -11.31 -13.82 6.29
N CYS A 30 -10.73 -12.77 5.70
CA CYS A 30 -11.09 -12.27 4.39
C CYS A 30 -10.10 -12.74 3.33
N PRO A 31 -10.48 -12.74 2.03
CA PRO A 31 -9.55 -13.00 0.93
C PRO A 31 -8.33 -12.08 0.97
N ALA A 32 -7.16 -12.61 0.61
CA ALA A 32 -5.92 -11.84 0.55
C ALA A 32 -5.97 -10.77 -0.55
N ASP A 33 -6.59 -11.08 -1.68
CA ASP A 33 -6.79 -10.14 -2.79
C ASP A 33 -7.63 -8.93 -2.34
N ALA A 34 -7.13 -7.71 -2.59
CA ALA A 34 -7.73 -6.47 -2.11
C ALA A 34 -9.11 -6.22 -2.71
N ASP A 35 -9.28 -6.45 -4.03
CA ASP A 35 -10.53 -6.19 -4.73
C ASP A 35 -11.63 -7.17 -4.28
N VAL A 36 -11.27 -8.45 -4.14
CA VAL A 36 -12.20 -9.49 -3.66
C VAL A 36 -12.59 -9.23 -2.21
N ARG A 37 -11.66 -8.79 -1.38
CA ARG A 37 -11.91 -8.42 0.02
C ARG A 37 -12.84 -7.22 0.11
N GLN A 38 -12.59 -6.16 -0.67
CA GLN A 38 -13.44 -4.98 -0.71
C GLN A 38 -14.85 -5.33 -1.14
N ALA A 39 -15.01 -6.09 -2.22
CA ALA A 39 -16.32 -6.53 -2.72
C ALA A 39 -17.10 -7.33 -1.66
N LYS A 40 -16.41 -8.25 -0.95
CA LYS A 40 -17.04 -9.02 0.14
C LYS A 40 -17.53 -8.12 1.27
N ILE A 41 -16.67 -7.21 1.76
CA ILE A 41 -17.02 -6.31 2.86
C ILE A 41 -18.12 -5.34 2.43
N SER A 42 -18.03 -4.75 1.24
CA SER A 42 -19.08 -3.87 0.70
C SER A 42 -20.43 -4.58 0.66
N THR A 43 -20.49 -5.83 0.21
CA THR A 43 -21.72 -6.61 0.16
C THR A 43 -22.33 -6.81 1.55
N ILE A 44 -21.52 -7.10 2.57
CA ILE A 44 -21.96 -7.26 3.97
C ILE A 44 -22.54 -5.94 4.49
N LEU A 45 -21.83 -4.83 4.27
CA LEU A 45 -22.25 -3.51 4.73
C LEU A 45 -23.51 -3.01 4.00
N GLU A 46 -23.61 -3.22 2.68
CA GLU A 46 -24.78 -2.87 1.87
C GLU A 46 -26.04 -3.66 2.28
N ALA A 47 -25.88 -4.91 2.67
CA ALA A 47 -26.97 -5.72 3.19
C ALA A 47 -27.46 -5.27 4.59
N GLY A 48 -26.73 -4.38 5.25
CA GLY A 48 -27.01 -3.98 6.63
C GLY A 48 -26.79 -5.12 7.63
N ASP A 49 -25.92 -6.08 7.28
CA ASP A 49 -25.61 -7.21 8.16
C ASP A 49 -24.78 -6.70 9.36
N SER A 50 -25.35 -6.88 10.55
CA SER A 50 -24.76 -6.45 11.82
C SER A 50 -24.11 -7.59 12.60
N SER A 51 -23.86 -8.73 11.96
CA SER A 51 -23.20 -9.88 12.61
C SER A 51 -21.71 -9.66 12.85
N ILE A 52 -21.11 -8.66 12.16
CA ILE A 52 -19.70 -8.30 12.30
C ILE A 52 -19.60 -6.93 12.96
N ASP A 53 -18.92 -6.88 14.12
CA ASP A 53 -18.76 -5.65 14.90
C ASP A 53 -17.64 -4.76 14.39
N ILE A 54 -16.51 -5.36 13.93
CA ILE A 54 -15.30 -4.62 13.53
C ILE A 54 -14.74 -5.20 12.22
N PHE A 55 -14.43 -4.30 11.28
CA PHE A 55 -13.74 -4.64 10.03
C PHE A 55 -12.32 -4.09 10.05
N SER A 56 -11.35 -4.95 9.74
CA SER A 56 -9.97 -4.52 9.43
C SER A 56 -9.85 -4.30 7.93
N VAL A 57 -9.58 -3.07 7.52
CA VAL A 57 -9.64 -2.64 6.12
C VAL A 57 -8.48 -1.71 5.77
N ASN A 58 -8.21 -1.58 4.49
CA ASN A 58 -7.23 -0.62 3.97
C ASN A 58 -7.85 0.79 3.90
N ASP A 59 -7.01 1.80 3.78
CA ASP A 59 -7.37 3.22 3.72
C ASP A 59 -8.36 3.54 2.59
N GLU A 60 -8.16 2.94 1.42
CA GLU A 60 -9.00 3.14 0.24
C GLU A 60 -10.46 2.75 0.54
N MET A 61 -10.65 1.66 1.28
CA MET A 61 -11.99 1.18 1.65
C MET A 61 -12.68 2.12 2.64
N ILE A 62 -11.93 2.73 3.57
CA ILE A 62 -12.48 3.71 4.52
C ILE A 62 -13.13 4.88 3.80
N SER A 63 -12.51 5.37 2.74
CA SER A 63 -13.05 6.47 1.95
C SER A 63 -14.42 6.15 1.37
N GLU A 64 -14.59 4.98 0.77
CA GLU A 64 -15.89 4.53 0.26
C GLU A 64 -16.92 4.39 1.39
N PHE A 65 -16.58 3.66 2.44
CA PHE A 65 -17.53 3.27 3.48
C PHE A 65 -18.05 4.44 4.31
N LYS A 66 -17.18 5.44 4.61
CA LYS A 66 -17.63 6.66 5.31
C LYS A 66 -18.55 7.54 4.44
N TYR A 67 -18.35 7.55 3.12
CA TYR A 67 -19.21 8.32 2.21
C TYR A 67 -20.55 7.65 1.92
N LYS A 68 -20.61 6.32 2.01
CA LYS A 68 -21.85 5.54 1.92
C LYS A 68 -22.59 5.43 3.25
N ASP A 69 -22.08 6.08 4.31
CA ASP A 69 -22.64 6.06 5.67
C ASP A 69 -22.78 4.63 6.27
N TYR A 70 -21.86 3.74 5.90
CA TYR A 70 -21.82 2.38 6.46
C TYR A 70 -21.14 2.30 7.82
N LEU A 71 -20.36 3.31 8.19
CA LEU A 71 -19.56 3.35 9.41
C LEU A 71 -20.20 4.26 10.46
N LYS A 72 -20.03 3.90 11.73
CA LYS A 72 -20.47 4.73 12.86
C LYS A 72 -19.37 5.70 13.26
N PRO A 73 -19.71 6.95 13.60
CA PRO A 73 -18.74 7.89 14.20
C PRO A 73 -18.19 7.38 15.53
N LEU A 74 -16.90 7.57 15.76
CA LEU A 74 -16.17 7.07 16.94
C LEU A 74 -15.75 8.17 17.92
N ASN A 75 -16.04 9.45 17.65
CA ASN A 75 -15.62 10.59 18.46
C ASN A 75 -16.05 10.50 19.92
N ASP A 76 -17.28 10.04 20.17
CA ASP A 76 -17.86 9.99 21.51
C ASP A 76 -17.63 8.65 22.23
N THR A 77 -16.86 7.77 21.62
CA THR A 77 -16.59 6.42 22.13
C THR A 77 -15.10 6.13 22.23
N VAL A 78 -14.48 5.70 21.17
CA VAL A 78 -13.09 5.24 21.13
C VAL A 78 -12.11 6.37 20.82
N MET A 79 -12.44 7.21 19.82
CA MET A 79 -11.54 8.26 19.33
C MET A 79 -11.67 9.54 20.16
N THR A 80 -11.19 9.48 21.42
CA THR A 80 -11.11 10.66 22.29
C THR A 80 -10.15 11.69 21.69
N LYS A 81 -10.26 12.95 22.17
CA LYS A 81 -9.33 14.02 21.75
C LYS A 81 -7.87 13.69 22.04
N GLU A 82 -7.61 12.99 23.15
CA GLU A 82 -6.27 12.57 23.55
C GLU A 82 -5.73 11.54 22.55
N LEU A 83 -6.50 10.47 22.27
CA LEU A 83 -6.10 9.45 21.31
C LEU A 83 -5.94 10.04 19.90
N LEU A 84 -6.86 10.90 19.46
CA LEU A 84 -6.80 11.57 18.17
C LEU A 84 -5.51 12.40 18.00
N SER A 85 -5.05 13.06 19.05
CA SER A 85 -3.82 13.87 19.02
C SER A 85 -2.53 13.03 18.90
N SER A 86 -2.60 11.73 19.09
CA SER A 86 -1.44 10.82 18.92
C SER A 86 -1.18 10.43 17.45
N TYR A 87 -2.12 10.73 16.57
CA TYR A 87 -1.99 10.44 15.13
C TYR A 87 -1.62 11.71 14.34
N PRO A 88 -0.95 11.56 13.17
CA PRO A 88 -0.69 12.69 12.27
C PRO A 88 -2.02 13.34 11.81
N GLU A 89 -2.14 14.65 12.02
CA GLU A 89 -3.38 15.39 11.73
C GLU A 89 -3.79 15.26 10.25
N SER A 90 -2.84 15.39 9.33
CA SER A 90 -3.09 15.28 7.89
C SER A 90 -3.66 13.91 7.50
N TYR A 91 -3.12 12.84 8.08
CA TYR A 91 -3.63 11.48 7.86
C TYR A 91 -5.08 11.36 8.37
N MET A 92 -5.32 11.79 9.60
CA MET A 92 -6.66 11.72 10.19
C MET A 92 -7.70 12.49 9.37
N GLN A 93 -7.37 13.71 8.94
CA GLN A 93 -8.26 14.54 8.13
C GLN A 93 -8.58 13.90 6.77
N ASN A 94 -7.59 13.38 6.08
CA ASN A 94 -7.75 12.86 4.71
C ASN A 94 -8.36 11.46 4.67
N VAL A 95 -7.97 10.57 5.59
CA VAL A 95 -8.36 9.15 5.56
C VAL A 95 -9.58 8.88 6.44
N THR A 96 -9.53 9.24 7.71
CA THR A 96 -10.50 8.77 8.70
C THR A 96 -11.69 9.68 8.91
N MET A 97 -11.56 11.00 8.62
CA MET A 97 -12.58 12.00 8.94
C MET A 97 -13.52 12.30 7.77
N LYS A 98 -14.77 12.65 8.13
CA LYS A 98 -15.78 13.25 7.26
C LYS A 98 -16.64 14.18 8.15
N ASP A 99 -16.80 15.44 7.75
CA ASP A 99 -17.63 16.42 8.46
C ASP A 99 -17.30 16.55 9.96
N GLY A 100 -16.01 16.52 10.31
CA GLY A 100 -15.53 16.60 11.70
C GLY A 100 -15.73 15.33 12.53
N LYS A 101 -16.25 14.26 11.95
CA LYS A 101 -16.43 12.96 12.59
C LYS A 101 -15.35 11.98 12.17
N VAL A 102 -14.91 11.13 13.08
CA VAL A 102 -13.88 10.09 12.86
C VAL A 102 -14.56 8.75 12.71
N TYR A 103 -14.22 7.99 11.69
CA TYR A 103 -14.90 6.74 11.33
C TYR A 103 -14.02 5.49 11.42
N SER A 104 -12.73 5.64 11.68
CA SER A 104 -11.82 4.50 11.84
C SER A 104 -10.75 4.78 12.88
N VAL A 105 -10.16 3.71 13.40
CA VAL A 105 -8.98 3.74 14.29
C VAL A 105 -7.81 3.19 13.49
N PRO A 106 -6.81 4.02 13.12
CA PRO A 106 -5.59 3.50 12.51
C PRO A 106 -4.83 2.64 13.51
N TYR A 107 -4.41 1.43 13.12
CA TYR A 107 -3.66 0.54 14.00
C TYR A 107 -2.34 0.03 13.41
N LEU A 108 -2.24 0.03 12.09
CA LEU A 108 -1.00 -0.23 11.36
C LEU A 108 -0.82 0.87 10.32
N MET A 109 0.41 1.31 10.16
CA MET A 109 0.80 2.21 9.07
C MET A 109 1.98 1.58 8.35
N ASP A 110 1.84 1.45 7.06
CA ASP A 110 2.89 0.99 6.18
C ASP A 110 3.19 2.08 5.16
N ILE A 111 4.44 2.25 4.80
CA ILE A 111 4.87 3.24 3.83
C ILE A 111 5.55 2.54 2.66
N MET A 112 5.33 3.05 1.46
CA MET A 112 6.06 2.61 0.29
C MET A 112 7.47 3.17 0.35
N VAL A 113 8.46 2.31 0.19
CA VAL A 113 9.88 2.65 0.22
C VAL A 113 10.59 2.06 -0.99
N PHE A 114 11.69 2.69 -1.37
CA PHE A 114 12.56 2.21 -2.44
C PHE A 114 13.54 1.19 -1.87
N TRP A 115 13.33 -0.09 -2.20
CA TRP A 115 14.20 -1.18 -1.81
C TRP A 115 15.31 -1.38 -2.85
N VAL A 116 16.52 -1.63 -2.37
CA VAL A 116 17.71 -1.87 -3.21
C VAL A 116 18.34 -3.19 -2.82
N ASN A 117 18.45 -4.11 -3.79
CA ASN A 117 19.09 -5.40 -3.60
C ASN A 117 20.61 -5.26 -3.76
N ARG A 118 21.35 -5.34 -2.67
CA ARG A 118 22.82 -5.17 -2.67
C ARG A 118 23.56 -6.31 -3.38
N GLU A 119 22.97 -7.47 -3.51
CA GLU A 119 23.57 -8.57 -4.29
C GLU A 119 23.60 -8.24 -5.79
N VAL A 120 22.64 -7.44 -6.26
CA VAL A 120 22.55 -6.99 -7.66
C VAL A 120 23.28 -5.68 -7.86
N THR A 121 23.11 -4.72 -6.96
CA THR A 121 23.67 -3.37 -7.11
C THR A 121 25.08 -3.21 -6.57
N GLY A 122 25.56 -4.14 -5.72
CA GLY A 122 26.82 -3.98 -4.98
C GLY A 122 26.74 -2.79 -4.02
N ASP A 123 27.85 -2.08 -3.87
CA ASP A 123 27.98 -0.89 -3.00
C ASP A 123 27.50 0.40 -3.68
N ARG A 124 26.79 0.28 -4.79
CA ARG A 124 26.26 1.44 -5.52
C ARG A 124 25.24 2.19 -4.69
N GLU A 125 25.38 3.50 -4.62
CA GLU A 125 24.41 4.40 -4.02
C GLU A 125 23.50 4.98 -5.11
N ILE A 126 22.17 4.79 -4.96
CA ILE A 126 21.14 5.38 -5.82
C ILE A 126 20.44 6.43 -4.96
N ARG A 127 20.82 7.70 -5.13
CA ARG A 127 20.30 8.80 -4.29
C ARG A 127 19.56 9.86 -5.07
N THR A 128 19.79 9.93 -6.38
CA THR A 128 19.18 10.91 -7.26
C THR A 128 18.46 10.23 -8.42
N GLN A 129 17.64 10.99 -9.13
CA GLN A 129 17.01 10.54 -10.36
C GLN A 129 18.05 10.17 -11.42
N GLU A 130 19.15 10.92 -11.51
CA GLU A 130 20.23 10.67 -12.44
C GLU A 130 20.96 9.38 -12.12
N ASP A 131 21.23 9.08 -10.83
CA ASP A 131 21.83 7.82 -10.40
C ASP A 131 20.92 6.65 -10.79
N PHE A 132 19.63 6.79 -10.56
CA PHE A 132 18.64 5.78 -10.90
C PHE A 132 18.56 5.55 -12.42
N ALA A 133 18.42 6.61 -13.21
CA ALA A 133 18.39 6.53 -14.67
C ALA A 133 19.68 5.93 -15.26
N ALA A 134 20.83 6.22 -14.65
CA ALA A 134 22.10 5.61 -15.07
C ALA A 134 22.13 4.12 -14.75
N PHE A 135 21.67 3.74 -13.57
CA PHE A 135 21.60 2.34 -13.14
C PHE A 135 20.70 1.49 -14.04
N LEU A 136 19.54 2.00 -14.43
CA LEU A 136 18.58 1.29 -15.27
C LEU A 136 19.14 0.94 -16.66
N LYS A 137 20.07 1.73 -17.17
CA LYS A 137 20.70 1.53 -18.49
C LYS A 137 21.82 0.50 -18.48
N GLU A 138 22.21 0.02 -17.31
CA GLU A 138 23.28 -0.96 -17.22
C GLU A 138 22.78 -2.34 -17.64
N ASN A 139 23.58 -3.02 -18.42
CA ASN A 139 23.34 -4.43 -18.75
C ASN A 139 23.84 -5.31 -17.60
N LEU A 140 22.91 -5.72 -16.74
CA LEU A 140 23.19 -6.59 -15.60
C LEU A 140 23.26 -8.09 -16.00
N GLY A 141 22.89 -8.42 -17.25
CA GLY A 141 22.93 -9.78 -17.78
C GLY A 141 21.85 -10.69 -17.19
N ASN A 142 21.69 -11.88 -17.77
CA ASN A 142 20.86 -12.99 -17.25
C ASN A 142 19.40 -12.63 -16.89
N ASP A 143 18.75 -11.76 -17.66
CA ASP A 143 17.40 -11.25 -17.37
C ASP A 143 17.29 -10.61 -15.98
N VAL A 144 18.34 -9.90 -15.56
CA VAL A 144 18.36 -9.06 -14.37
C VAL A 144 18.14 -7.61 -14.78
N TYR A 145 17.23 -6.93 -14.14
CA TYR A 145 16.84 -5.55 -14.41
C TYR A 145 17.19 -4.65 -13.23
N GLY A 146 17.55 -3.41 -13.51
CA GLY A 146 17.81 -2.43 -12.45
C GLY A 146 16.59 -2.12 -11.61
N TYR A 147 15.40 -2.25 -12.18
CA TYR A 147 14.13 -1.98 -11.53
C TYR A 147 13.04 -2.93 -12.03
N GLY A 148 12.09 -3.26 -11.15
CA GLY A 148 10.85 -3.92 -11.49
C GLY A 148 9.68 -3.35 -10.70
N GLY A 149 8.50 -3.27 -11.31
CA GLY A 149 7.31 -2.65 -10.75
C GLY A 149 6.08 -3.54 -10.75
N ALA A 150 5.17 -3.29 -9.80
CA ALA A 150 3.85 -3.90 -9.72
C ALA A 150 2.87 -3.09 -10.57
N TRP A 151 2.90 -3.28 -11.90
CA TRP A 151 2.13 -2.46 -12.84
C TRP A 151 0.84 -3.14 -13.32
N ASP A 152 0.38 -4.19 -12.63
CA ASP A 152 -1.00 -4.65 -12.81
C ASP A 152 -1.96 -3.46 -12.58
N GLN A 153 -3.07 -3.42 -13.33
CA GLN A 153 -4.00 -2.30 -13.32
C GLN A 153 -4.56 -1.94 -11.93
N SER A 154 -4.59 -2.90 -11.01
CA SER A 154 -5.08 -2.70 -9.63
C SER A 154 -4.02 -2.10 -8.69
N TYR A 155 -2.74 -2.03 -9.13
CA TYR A 155 -1.63 -1.62 -8.26
C TYR A 155 -0.77 -0.48 -8.83
N VAL A 156 -0.76 -0.30 -10.15
CA VAL A 156 0.13 0.66 -10.84
C VAL A 156 0.00 2.10 -10.33
N TYR A 157 -1.16 2.48 -9.82
CA TYR A 157 -1.41 3.83 -9.32
C TYR A 157 -0.52 4.20 -8.13
N ASN A 158 -0.14 3.24 -7.30
CA ASN A 158 0.75 3.46 -6.15
C ASN A 158 2.14 3.89 -6.63
N GLU A 159 2.76 3.09 -7.50
CA GLU A 159 4.08 3.42 -8.03
C GLU A 159 4.06 4.67 -8.92
N LEU A 160 3.00 4.83 -9.71
CA LEU A 160 2.83 6.03 -10.51
C LEU A 160 2.80 7.29 -9.65
N SER A 161 2.12 7.25 -8.50
CA SER A 161 2.10 8.37 -7.56
C SER A 161 3.49 8.67 -6.98
N GLU A 162 4.28 7.63 -6.67
CA GLU A 162 5.66 7.80 -6.21
C GLU A 162 6.54 8.44 -7.28
N PHE A 163 6.48 7.98 -8.52
CA PHE A 163 7.24 8.60 -9.61
C PHE A 163 6.81 10.04 -9.88
N VAL A 164 5.51 10.33 -9.85
CA VAL A 164 5.02 11.72 -9.98
C VAL A 164 5.59 12.60 -8.87
N ASN A 165 5.58 12.12 -7.62
CA ASN A 165 6.16 12.84 -6.49
C ASN A 165 7.68 13.04 -6.65
N LEU A 166 8.43 12.02 -7.07
CA LEU A 166 9.87 12.09 -7.30
C LEU A 166 10.25 13.12 -8.36
N PHE A 167 9.40 13.31 -9.37
CA PHE A 167 9.57 14.33 -10.40
C PHE A 167 9.09 15.72 -9.95
N GLY A 168 8.52 15.85 -8.75
CA GLY A 168 7.93 17.10 -8.24
C GLY A 168 6.65 17.50 -8.99
N GLY A 169 5.92 16.51 -9.48
CA GLY A 169 4.62 16.67 -10.12
C GLY A 169 3.46 16.68 -9.13
N ASP A 170 2.26 16.70 -9.66
CA ASP A 170 1.02 16.55 -8.92
C ASP A 170 0.19 15.43 -9.55
N TYR A 171 -0.09 14.37 -8.78
CA TYR A 171 -0.85 13.21 -9.24
C TYR A 171 -2.28 13.58 -9.69
N TYR A 172 -2.84 14.67 -9.19
CA TYR A 172 -4.17 15.15 -9.55
C TYR A 172 -4.17 16.19 -10.68
N ASP A 173 -2.98 16.64 -11.13
CA ASP A 173 -2.83 17.59 -12.24
C ASP A 173 -2.03 16.96 -13.40
N TRP A 174 -2.76 16.41 -14.38
CA TRP A 174 -2.20 15.77 -15.58
C TRP A 174 -1.70 16.77 -16.63
N GLU A 175 -1.97 18.05 -16.46
CA GLU A 175 -1.40 19.14 -17.29
C GLU A 175 -0.07 19.63 -16.72
N ASN A 176 0.27 19.30 -15.50
CA ASN A 176 1.54 19.63 -14.86
C ASN A 176 2.71 19.04 -15.66
N LYS A 177 3.71 19.87 -15.94
CA LYS A 177 4.88 19.48 -16.73
C LYS A 177 5.62 18.29 -16.09
N ASN A 178 5.85 18.34 -14.79
CA ASN A 178 6.62 17.33 -14.08
C ASN A 178 5.85 15.99 -14.01
N THR A 179 4.51 16.05 -13.88
CA THR A 179 3.66 14.86 -13.99
C THR A 179 3.81 14.18 -15.36
N ARG A 180 3.81 14.97 -16.42
CA ARG A 180 4.02 14.45 -17.78
C ARG A 180 5.44 13.90 -17.98
N GLU A 181 6.46 14.53 -17.39
CA GLU A 181 7.83 14.04 -17.43
C GLU A 181 7.97 12.69 -16.71
N ALA A 182 7.31 12.50 -15.55
CA ALA A 182 7.26 11.21 -14.88
C ALA A 182 6.63 10.11 -15.74
N LEU A 183 5.50 10.42 -16.40
CA LEU A 183 4.85 9.48 -17.33
C LEU A 183 5.74 9.13 -18.52
N SER A 184 6.39 10.15 -19.13
CA SER A 184 7.32 9.90 -20.24
C SER A 184 8.48 9.04 -19.82
N PHE A 185 9.03 9.27 -18.63
CA PHE A 185 10.11 8.45 -18.07
C PHE A 185 9.68 6.98 -17.94
N LEU A 186 8.53 6.69 -17.32
CA LEU A 186 8.01 5.33 -17.17
C LEU A 186 7.73 4.65 -18.52
N HIS A 187 7.16 5.38 -19.47
CA HIS A 187 6.96 4.90 -20.84
C HIS A 187 8.30 4.53 -21.49
N ASP A 188 9.30 5.38 -21.39
CA ASP A 188 10.59 5.17 -22.03
C ASP A 188 11.36 3.98 -21.42
N LEU A 189 11.25 3.74 -20.11
CA LEU A 189 11.80 2.56 -19.47
C LEU A 189 11.31 1.26 -20.14
N THR A 190 10.01 1.19 -20.41
CA THR A 190 9.41 0.03 -21.07
C THR A 190 9.78 -0.02 -22.55
N ALA A 191 9.69 1.10 -23.26
CA ALA A 191 9.97 1.19 -24.69
C ALA A 191 11.44 0.85 -25.02
N ASN A 192 12.36 1.22 -24.13
CA ASN A 192 13.80 0.95 -24.29
C ASN A 192 14.23 -0.43 -23.76
N GLY A 193 13.32 -1.19 -23.15
CA GLY A 193 13.63 -2.49 -22.53
C GLY A 193 14.51 -2.38 -21.28
N GLU A 194 14.51 -1.23 -20.60
CA GLU A 194 15.23 -1.00 -19.35
C GLU A 194 14.54 -1.66 -18.16
N VAL A 195 13.28 -2.04 -18.33
CA VAL A 195 12.46 -2.84 -17.41
C VAL A 195 11.75 -3.96 -18.16
N PRO A 196 11.39 -5.08 -17.49
CA PRO A 196 10.74 -6.18 -18.18
C PRO A 196 9.29 -5.85 -18.54
N ILE A 197 8.86 -6.18 -19.73
CA ILE A 197 7.47 -5.99 -20.16
C ILE A 197 6.47 -6.75 -19.27
N SER A 198 6.90 -7.83 -18.63
CA SER A 198 6.05 -8.63 -17.74
C SER A 198 5.54 -7.83 -16.52
N GLN A 199 6.21 -6.74 -16.13
CA GLN A 199 5.80 -5.92 -14.99
C GLN A 199 4.39 -5.33 -15.13
N ILE A 200 3.87 -5.17 -16.37
CA ILE A 200 2.49 -4.68 -16.60
C ILE A 200 1.40 -5.64 -16.10
N THR A 201 1.75 -6.85 -15.73
CA THR A 201 0.87 -7.85 -15.13
C THR A 201 1.35 -8.33 -13.77
N ASP A 202 2.50 -7.84 -13.31
CA ASP A 202 3.02 -8.19 -12.01
C ASP A 202 2.28 -7.43 -10.91
N ARG A 203 2.02 -8.14 -9.81
CA ARG A 203 1.49 -7.64 -8.55
C ARG A 203 2.59 -7.62 -7.51
N TYR A 204 2.30 -7.18 -6.29
CA TYR A 204 3.28 -7.08 -5.22
C TYR A 204 3.96 -8.43 -4.93
N GLU A 205 3.23 -9.53 -4.87
CA GLU A 205 3.79 -10.84 -4.58
C GLU A 205 4.79 -11.30 -5.65
N GLN A 206 4.53 -10.99 -6.92
CA GLN A 206 5.44 -11.35 -8.02
C GLN A 206 6.71 -10.50 -8.00
N ILE A 207 6.60 -9.18 -7.77
CA ILE A 207 7.81 -8.34 -7.74
C ILE A 207 8.65 -8.60 -6.49
N GLU A 208 8.03 -8.88 -5.35
CA GLU A 208 8.72 -9.30 -4.13
C GLU A 208 9.54 -10.56 -4.39
N GLN A 209 8.92 -11.62 -4.95
CA GLN A 209 9.62 -12.85 -5.26
C GLN A 209 10.77 -12.64 -6.26
N LYS A 210 10.53 -11.89 -7.33
CA LYS A 210 11.57 -11.56 -8.32
C LYS A 210 12.74 -10.75 -7.72
N PHE A 211 12.45 -9.86 -6.78
CA PHE A 211 13.47 -9.11 -6.05
C PHE A 211 14.30 -10.03 -5.14
N LEU A 212 13.67 -10.91 -4.38
CA LEU A 212 14.34 -11.90 -3.54
C LEU A 212 15.17 -12.90 -4.37
N ASP A 213 14.71 -13.26 -5.57
CA ASP A 213 15.43 -14.11 -6.52
C ASP A 213 16.59 -13.36 -7.24
N GLY A 214 16.84 -12.09 -6.93
CA GLY A 214 17.90 -11.29 -7.55
C GLY A 214 17.62 -10.91 -9.00
N LYS A 215 16.36 -10.92 -9.44
CA LYS A 215 15.97 -10.50 -10.80
C LYS A 215 15.82 -9.00 -10.94
N TYR A 216 15.58 -8.30 -9.82
CA TYR A 216 15.46 -6.84 -9.76
C TYR A 216 16.51 -6.26 -8.81
N GLY A 217 17.22 -5.23 -9.27
CA GLY A 217 18.14 -4.46 -8.46
C GLY A 217 17.43 -3.52 -7.49
N SER A 218 16.23 -3.09 -7.84
CA SER A 218 15.40 -2.23 -6.99
C SER A 218 13.91 -2.40 -7.28
N ILE A 219 13.09 -2.09 -6.28
CA ILE A 219 11.62 -2.08 -6.37
C ILE A 219 11.06 -0.99 -5.44
N PHE A 220 9.85 -0.51 -5.72
CA PHE A 220 9.01 0.11 -4.71
C PHE A 220 8.15 -0.95 -4.03
N MET A 221 8.20 -1.01 -2.72
CA MET A 221 7.44 -1.96 -1.92
C MET A 221 7.20 -1.40 -0.53
N TYR A 222 6.14 -1.85 0.11
CA TYR A 222 5.81 -1.45 1.48
C TYR A 222 6.88 -1.87 2.48
N SER A 223 7.09 -1.04 3.50
CA SER A 223 8.17 -1.21 4.49
C SER A 223 8.08 -2.51 5.30
N GLY A 224 6.90 -3.08 5.40
CA GLY A 224 6.66 -4.33 6.12
C GLY A 224 6.65 -5.60 5.26
N ALA A 225 7.03 -5.52 3.98
CA ALA A 225 6.94 -6.66 3.06
C ALA A 225 8.18 -7.55 3.08
N ILE A 226 9.39 -7.02 3.34
CA ILE A 226 10.69 -7.71 3.22
C ILE A 226 11.44 -7.69 4.55
#